data_1cdf2209b1670a182d2c0cfc2a052d5e
#
_entry.id   1cdf2209b1670a182d2c0cfc2a052d5e
#
_cell.length_a   1.000
_cell.length_b   1.000
_cell.length_c   1.000
_cell.angle_alpha   90.00
_cell.angle_beta   90.00
_cell.angle_gamma   90.00
#
_symmetry.space_group_name_H-M   'P 1'
#
loop_
_entity.id
_entity.type
_entity.pdbx_description
1 polymer ?
#
loop_
_entity_poly.entity_id
_entity_poly.type
_entity_poly.pdbx_seq_one_letter_code
_entity_poly.pdbx_strand_id
1 'polypeptide(L)'
;MRIIRKILKALLCIVLVLILLLVLVVGVFSIAEFRPADTEVIIPQQDAEAILETGKPLTIVSWNCGYGALGDNADFFMDGGTSVYTADRARVESNLAGIRDSLKALNPDLLILQEVDINSARSYGLDERTVLRDALPGASESFAYNFNTLFVPLPMPPIGHVESGLYTLSTAVPASATRISLPVPFSWPIRMFNLKRCLMVSRFPLRNSGRELVLINLHL
;
A
#
# COMPACT_ATOMS: atom_id res chain seq x y z
N MET A 1 29.48 6.39 51.23
CA MET A 1 28.31 7.23 50.96
C MET A 1 28.45 8.16 49.75
N ARG A 2 29.53 8.94 49.57
CA ARG A 2 29.69 9.88 48.41
C ARG A 2 29.74 9.18 47.05
N ILE A 3 30.39 8.01 46.93
CA ILE A 3 30.51 7.23 45.66
C ILE A 3 29.13 6.68 45.26
N ILE A 4 28.39 6.09 46.19
CA ILE A 4 27.04 5.54 45.94
C ILE A 4 26.11 6.66 45.41
N ARG A 5 26.14 7.85 46.02
CA ARG A 5 25.36 8.99 45.55
C ARG A 5 25.72 9.45 44.16
N LYS A 6 27.01 9.37 43.75
CA LYS A 6 27.47 9.68 42.39
C LYS A 6 26.95 8.65 41.39
N ILE A 7 27.04 7.35 41.75
CA ILE A 7 26.51 6.26 40.90
C ILE A 7 24.99 6.40 40.71
N LEU A 8 24.24 6.64 41.81
CA LEU A 8 22.79 6.83 41.74
C LEU A 8 22.42 8.05 40.86
N LYS A 9 23.15 9.15 40.96
CA LYS A 9 22.92 10.32 40.08
C LYS A 9 23.22 9.99 38.61
N ALA A 10 24.31 9.29 38.33
CA ALA A 10 24.65 8.87 36.96
C ALA A 10 23.57 7.94 36.36
N LEU A 11 23.11 6.95 37.14
CA LEU A 11 22.03 6.06 36.73
C LEU A 11 20.73 6.84 36.46
N LEU A 12 20.36 7.78 37.37
CA LEU A 12 19.20 8.63 37.17
C LEU A 12 19.31 9.48 35.88
N CYS A 13 20.48 10.06 35.63
CA CYS A 13 20.71 10.82 34.39
C CYS A 13 20.58 9.93 33.15
N ILE A 14 21.13 8.71 33.17
CA ILE A 14 21.00 7.74 32.06
C ILE A 14 19.51 7.42 31.83
N VAL A 15 18.76 7.11 32.89
CA VAL A 15 17.33 6.81 32.77
C VAL A 15 16.56 7.99 32.20
N LEU A 16 16.84 9.23 32.66
CA LEU A 16 16.20 10.42 32.15
C LEU A 16 16.51 10.66 30.65
N VAL A 17 17.76 10.43 30.23
CA VAL A 17 18.15 10.53 28.82
C VAL A 17 17.42 9.48 27.99
N LEU A 18 17.33 8.23 28.45
CA LEU A 18 16.60 7.17 27.74
C LEU A 18 15.10 7.48 27.63
N ILE A 19 14.48 8.02 28.70
CA ILE A 19 13.09 8.47 28.65
C ILE A 19 12.91 9.59 27.62
N LEU A 20 13.81 10.57 27.63
CA LEU A 20 13.77 11.68 26.68
C LEU A 20 13.88 11.19 25.22
N LEU A 21 14.81 10.27 24.96
CA LEU A 21 14.97 9.65 23.64
C LEU A 21 13.71 8.89 23.23
N LEU A 22 13.12 8.12 24.14
CA LEU A 22 11.87 7.40 23.86
C LEU A 22 10.74 8.36 23.53
N VAL A 23 10.57 9.43 24.32
CA VAL A 23 9.55 10.47 24.07
C VAL A 23 9.78 11.14 22.71
N LEU A 24 11.05 11.43 22.37
CA LEU A 24 11.39 12.01 21.07
C LEU A 24 11.03 11.07 19.91
N VAL A 25 11.40 9.80 20.00
CA VAL A 25 11.10 8.80 18.98
C VAL A 25 9.59 8.64 18.81
N VAL A 26 8.86 8.44 19.91
CA VAL A 26 7.38 8.32 19.86
C VAL A 26 6.75 9.62 19.34
N GLY A 27 7.30 10.78 19.67
CA GLY A 27 6.87 12.07 19.15
C GLY A 27 7.03 12.17 17.64
N VAL A 28 8.20 11.80 17.11
CA VAL A 28 8.46 11.78 15.65
C VAL A 28 7.46 10.89 14.93
N PHE A 29 7.28 9.66 15.39
CA PHE A 29 6.31 8.73 14.78
C PHE A 29 4.86 9.22 14.88
N SER A 30 4.50 9.88 15.99
CA SER A 30 3.15 10.44 16.17
C SER A 30 2.86 11.60 15.21
N ILE A 31 3.88 12.44 14.93
CA ILE A 31 3.76 13.56 13.98
C ILE A 31 3.73 13.02 12.53
N ALA A 32 4.56 12.03 12.24
CA ALA A 32 4.67 11.44 10.92
C ALA A 32 3.58 10.37 10.61
N GLU A 33 2.69 10.08 11.56
CA GLU A 33 1.61 9.12 11.35
C GLU A 33 0.75 9.53 10.15
N PHE A 34 0.62 8.64 9.16
CA PHE A 34 -0.33 8.80 8.07
C PHE A 34 -1.76 8.81 8.62
N ARG A 35 -2.45 9.94 8.46
CA ARG A 35 -3.82 10.16 8.94
C ARG A 35 -4.68 10.66 7.78
N PRO A 36 -5.10 9.74 6.90
CA PRO A 36 -5.97 10.11 5.79
C PRO A 36 -7.31 10.64 6.32
N ALA A 37 -7.96 11.52 5.54
CA ALA A 37 -9.33 11.93 5.80
C ALA A 37 -10.30 10.75 5.61
N ASP A 38 -11.51 10.85 6.16
CA ASP A 38 -12.54 9.82 6.00
C ASP A 38 -12.84 9.58 4.52
N THR A 39 -12.80 10.65 3.71
CA THR A 39 -13.00 10.60 2.27
C THR A 39 -12.01 11.54 1.59
N GLU A 40 -11.28 11.01 0.58
CA GLU A 40 -10.29 11.76 -0.20
C GLU A 40 -10.58 11.58 -1.70
N VAL A 41 -10.53 12.68 -2.44
CA VAL A 41 -10.63 12.63 -3.91
C VAL A 41 -9.30 12.13 -4.47
N ILE A 42 -9.37 11.12 -5.33
CA ILE A 42 -8.24 10.65 -6.13
C ILE A 42 -8.37 11.30 -7.51
N ILE A 43 -7.28 11.87 -7.98
CA ILE A 43 -7.22 12.42 -9.35
C ILE A 43 -6.62 11.32 -10.24
N PRO A 44 -7.43 10.68 -11.12
CA PRO A 44 -6.92 9.69 -12.04
C PRO A 44 -5.96 10.32 -13.05
N GLN A 45 -4.90 9.63 -13.44
CA GLN A 45 -4.18 9.94 -14.66
C GLN A 45 -5.06 9.52 -15.84
N GLN A 46 -5.29 10.43 -16.77
CA GLN A 46 -6.31 10.26 -17.82
C GLN A 46 -5.64 10.03 -19.17
N ASP A 47 -5.12 8.83 -19.38
CA ASP A 47 -4.56 8.43 -20.68
C ASP A 47 -5.55 7.60 -21.50
N ALA A 48 -6.65 7.11 -20.89
CA ALA A 48 -7.68 6.32 -21.54
C ALA A 48 -8.69 7.19 -22.32
N GLU A 49 -9.21 6.65 -23.42
CA GLU A 49 -10.21 7.32 -24.26
C GLU A 49 -11.53 6.53 -24.36
N ALA A 50 -11.55 5.29 -23.92
CA ALA A 50 -12.73 4.45 -24.06
C ALA A 50 -13.87 4.91 -23.13
N ILE A 51 -15.10 4.66 -23.57
CA ILE A 51 -16.32 4.86 -22.79
C ILE A 51 -17.02 3.53 -22.67
N LEU A 52 -17.36 3.12 -21.44
CA LEU A 52 -18.07 1.89 -21.20
C LEU A 52 -19.51 1.95 -21.74
N GLU A 53 -20.02 0.83 -22.23
CA GLU A 53 -21.32 0.75 -22.86
C GLU A 53 -22.20 -0.33 -22.21
N THR A 54 -23.49 -0.06 -22.05
CA THR A 54 -24.45 -1.06 -21.55
C THR A 54 -24.59 -2.21 -22.55
N GLY A 55 -24.60 -3.45 -22.05
CA GLY A 55 -24.76 -4.67 -22.84
C GLY A 55 -23.48 -5.19 -23.48
N LYS A 56 -22.34 -4.51 -23.31
CA LYS A 56 -21.03 -5.06 -23.68
C LYS A 56 -20.41 -5.79 -22.51
N PRO A 57 -19.87 -7.01 -22.70
CA PRO A 57 -19.12 -7.72 -21.69
C PRO A 57 -17.87 -6.89 -21.27
N LEU A 58 -17.51 -6.95 -19.99
CA LEU A 58 -16.29 -6.37 -19.45
C LEU A 58 -15.46 -7.46 -18.78
N THR A 59 -14.17 -7.47 -19.08
CA THR A 59 -13.20 -8.31 -18.39
C THR A 59 -12.59 -7.52 -17.25
N ILE A 60 -12.91 -7.92 -16.01
CA ILE A 60 -12.37 -7.33 -14.79
C ILE A 60 -11.47 -8.36 -14.12
N VAL A 61 -10.22 -7.97 -13.86
CA VAL A 61 -9.25 -8.84 -13.17
C VAL A 61 -8.90 -8.22 -11.83
N SER A 62 -8.98 -9.04 -10.77
CA SER A 62 -8.52 -8.71 -9.42
C SER A 62 -7.28 -9.52 -9.08
N TRP A 63 -6.23 -8.86 -8.58
CA TRP A 63 -4.98 -9.52 -8.24
C TRP A 63 -4.30 -8.86 -7.03
N ASN A 64 -4.05 -9.65 -5.97
CA ASN A 64 -3.14 -9.23 -4.91
C ASN A 64 -1.71 -9.45 -5.38
N CYS A 65 -0.93 -8.37 -5.52
CA CYS A 65 0.44 -8.41 -6.06
C CYS A 65 1.47 -8.88 -5.03
N GLY A 66 1.12 -8.93 -3.74
CA GLY A 66 2.05 -9.31 -2.67
C GLY A 66 3.35 -8.52 -2.72
N TYR A 67 3.27 -7.21 -3.05
CA TYR A 67 4.44 -6.33 -3.24
C TYR A 67 5.58 -6.98 -4.04
N GLY A 68 5.25 -7.83 -5.00
CA GLY A 68 6.22 -8.56 -5.84
C GLY A 68 7.10 -9.57 -5.09
N ALA A 69 6.98 -9.70 -3.76
CA ALA A 69 7.87 -10.53 -2.96
C ALA A 69 7.24 -11.85 -2.48
N LEU A 70 5.91 -12.00 -2.53
CA LEU A 70 5.21 -13.21 -2.11
C LEU A 70 5.04 -14.18 -3.29
N GLY A 71 6.15 -14.81 -3.70
CA GLY A 71 6.17 -15.80 -4.78
C GLY A 71 5.99 -17.23 -4.27
N ASP A 72 6.20 -18.19 -5.17
CA ASP A 72 6.06 -19.63 -4.95
C ASP A 72 6.96 -20.22 -3.86
N ASN A 73 8.05 -19.54 -3.52
CA ASN A 73 9.01 -19.92 -2.50
C ASN A 73 9.00 -18.99 -1.27
N ALA A 74 7.96 -18.19 -1.09
CA ALA A 74 7.88 -17.26 0.02
C ALA A 74 7.67 -17.99 1.35
N ASP A 75 8.62 -17.81 2.28
CA ASP A 75 8.52 -18.25 3.68
C ASP A 75 8.09 -17.07 4.56
N PHE A 76 6.86 -16.56 4.33
CA PHE A 76 6.42 -15.31 4.95
C PHE A 76 5.90 -15.53 6.37
N PHE A 77 6.38 -14.71 7.31
CA PHE A 77 6.08 -14.87 8.74
C PHE A 77 4.58 -14.75 9.08
N MET A 78 3.81 -13.96 8.33
CA MET A 78 2.37 -13.83 8.57
C MET A 78 1.56 -15.03 8.07
N ASP A 79 2.14 -15.83 7.17
CA ASP A 79 1.53 -17.06 6.64
C ASP A 79 2.07 -18.31 7.35
N GLY A 80 2.67 -18.13 8.52
CA GLY A 80 3.23 -19.22 9.31
C GLY A 80 4.69 -19.55 9.00
N GLY A 81 5.35 -18.80 8.14
CA GLY A 81 6.78 -18.88 7.86
C GLY A 81 7.63 -18.12 8.87
N THR A 82 8.89 -17.88 8.53
CA THR A 82 9.87 -17.25 9.42
C THR A 82 10.48 -15.97 8.87
N SER A 83 10.38 -15.73 7.55
CA SER A 83 11.05 -14.62 6.87
C SER A 83 10.19 -13.36 6.80
N VAL A 84 10.82 -12.20 7.01
CA VAL A 84 10.22 -10.88 6.78
C VAL A 84 10.43 -10.43 5.34
N TYR A 85 11.65 -10.62 4.83
CA TYR A 85 12.02 -10.40 3.43
C TYR A 85 12.07 -11.75 2.73
N THR A 86 11.11 -12.02 1.87
CA THR A 86 10.92 -13.35 1.26
C THR A 86 11.58 -13.47 -0.11
N ALA A 87 11.99 -12.35 -0.71
CA ALA A 87 12.64 -12.29 -2.01
C ALA A 87 13.76 -11.26 -2.01
N ASP A 88 14.79 -11.45 -2.81
CA ASP A 88 15.75 -10.41 -3.14
C ASP A 88 15.21 -9.49 -4.24
N ARG A 89 15.93 -8.39 -4.52
CA ARG A 89 15.51 -7.40 -5.50
C ARG A 89 15.27 -7.99 -6.90
N ALA A 90 16.16 -8.85 -7.36
CA ALA A 90 16.05 -9.46 -8.69
C ALA A 90 14.81 -10.35 -8.78
N ARG A 91 14.49 -11.07 -7.70
CA ARG A 91 13.28 -11.89 -7.62
C ARG A 91 12.02 -11.03 -7.61
N VAL A 92 12.00 -9.92 -6.86
CA VAL A 92 10.85 -8.98 -6.88
C VAL A 92 10.63 -8.44 -8.30
N GLU A 93 11.68 -7.97 -8.97
CA GLU A 93 11.60 -7.48 -10.35
C GLU A 93 11.09 -8.57 -11.31
N SER A 94 11.56 -9.80 -11.17
CA SER A 94 11.11 -10.94 -11.97
C SER A 94 9.64 -11.30 -11.71
N ASN A 95 9.21 -11.30 -10.46
CA ASN A 95 7.81 -11.57 -10.09
C ASN A 95 6.88 -10.49 -10.65
N LEU A 96 7.24 -9.21 -10.53
CA LEU A 96 6.45 -8.10 -11.09
C LEU A 96 6.32 -8.20 -12.61
N ALA A 97 7.40 -8.57 -13.31
CA ALA A 97 7.35 -8.83 -14.74
C ALA A 97 6.39 -10.00 -15.08
N GLY A 98 6.44 -11.08 -14.32
CA GLY A 98 5.53 -12.22 -14.48
C GLY A 98 4.07 -11.85 -14.20
N ILE A 99 3.79 -11.07 -13.16
CA ILE A 99 2.44 -10.55 -12.87
C ILE A 99 1.96 -9.68 -14.04
N ARG A 100 2.74 -8.70 -14.48
CA ARG A 100 2.42 -7.85 -15.64
C ARG A 100 2.07 -8.67 -16.87
N ASP A 101 2.90 -9.65 -17.22
CA ASP A 101 2.71 -10.46 -18.42
C ASP A 101 1.47 -11.33 -18.32
N SER A 102 1.19 -11.90 -17.15
CA SER A 102 -0.03 -12.66 -16.86
C SER A 102 -1.29 -11.78 -16.98
N LEU A 103 -1.27 -10.59 -16.37
CA LEU A 103 -2.37 -9.63 -16.46
C LEU A 103 -2.62 -9.19 -17.90
N LYS A 104 -1.55 -8.91 -18.66
CA LYS A 104 -1.63 -8.52 -20.07
C LYS A 104 -2.23 -9.61 -20.94
N ALA A 105 -1.87 -10.87 -20.69
CA ALA A 105 -2.40 -12.02 -21.43
C ALA A 105 -3.92 -12.23 -21.25
N LEU A 106 -4.48 -11.76 -20.11
CA LEU A 106 -5.92 -11.80 -19.85
C LEU A 106 -6.70 -10.73 -20.62
N ASN A 107 -6.02 -9.77 -21.25
CA ASN A 107 -6.61 -8.66 -22.01
C ASN A 107 -7.79 -7.98 -21.27
N PRO A 108 -7.57 -7.45 -20.06
CA PRO A 108 -8.63 -6.89 -19.23
C PRO A 108 -9.07 -5.51 -19.71
N ASP A 109 -10.33 -5.16 -19.42
CA ASP A 109 -10.83 -3.79 -19.50
C ASP A 109 -10.52 -2.99 -18.24
N LEU A 110 -10.53 -3.69 -17.08
CA LEU A 110 -10.31 -3.12 -15.76
C LEU A 110 -9.41 -4.03 -14.92
N LEU A 111 -8.40 -3.45 -14.27
CA LEU A 111 -7.53 -4.12 -13.31
C LEU A 111 -7.73 -3.51 -11.93
N ILE A 112 -7.98 -4.34 -10.92
CA ILE A 112 -8.03 -3.96 -9.52
C ILE A 112 -6.93 -4.71 -8.76
N LEU A 113 -5.84 -3.99 -8.42
CA LEU A 113 -4.63 -4.55 -7.85
C LEU A 113 -4.50 -4.13 -6.38
N GLN A 114 -4.06 -5.06 -5.53
CA GLN A 114 -3.84 -4.84 -4.12
C GLN A 114 -2.38 -5.11 -3.78
N GLU A 115 -1.93 -4.58 -2.64
CA GLU A 115 -0.54 -4.68 -2.16
C GLU A 115 0.48 -4.23 -3.21
N VAL A 116 0.22 -3.09 -3.84
CA VAL A 116 1.14 -2.46 -4.79
C VAL A 116 2.00 -1.45 -4.03
N ASP A 117 3.29 -1.74 -3.92
CA ASP A 117 4.25 -0.85 -3.28
C ASP A 117 4.75 0.23 -4.26
N ILE A 118 5.02 1.43 -3.72
CA ILE A 118 5.59 2.52 -4.53
C ILE A 118 6.94 3.00 -4.01
N ASN A 119 7.25 2.73 -2.73
CA ASN A 119 8.54 3.04 -2.12
C ASN A 119 8.64 2.32 -0.77
N SER A 120 8.73 1.00 -0.77
CA SER A 120 8.80 0.23 0.48
C SER A 120 10.15 -0.45 0.62
N ALA A 121 10.63 -0.60 1.87
CA ALA A 121 11.87 -1.32 2.14
C ALA A 121 11.80 -2.78 1.70
N ARG A 122 10.65 -3.43 1.90
CA ARG A 122 10.39 -4.84 1.55
C ARG A 122 10.39 -5.12 0.04
N SER A 123 10.15 -4.10 -0.78
CA SER A 123 10.20 -4.14 -2.25
C SER A 123 11.37 -3.32 -2.81
N TYR A 124 12.41 -3.07 -1.99
CA TYR A 124 13.65 -2.40 -2.39
C TYR A 124 13.47 -0.99 -2.97
N GLY A 125 12.44 -0.27 -2.53
CA GLY A 125 12.12 1.08 -3.00
C GLY A 125 11.63 1.14 -4.44
N LEU A 126 11.15 0.03 -4.99
CA LEU A 126 10.59 -0.01 -6.34
C LEU A 126 9.19 0.64 -6.35
N ASP A 127 8.93 1.46 -7.35
CA ASP A 127 7.56 1.86 -7.70
C ASP A 127 7.00 0.82 -8.66
N GLU A 128 6.23 -0.13 -8.12
CA GLU A 128 5.69 -1.26 -8.86
C GLU A 128 4.70 -0.85 -9.95
N ARG A 129 4.08 0.33 -9.80
CA ARG A 129 3.17 0.89 -10.81
C ARG A 129 3.88 1.08 -12.15
N THR A 130 5.19 1.41 -12.13
CA THR A 130 5.99 1.60 -13.35
C THR A 130 6.09 0.35 -14.20
N VAL A 131 5.99 -0.83 -13.59
CA VAL A 131 5.99 -2.12 -14.28
C VAL A 131 4.55 -2.57 -14.58
N LEU A 132 3.65 -2.47 -13.59
CA LEU A 132 2.29 -2.98 -13.69
C LEU A 132 1.42 -2.22 -14.68
N ARG A 133 1.69 -0.92 -14.95
CA ARG A 133 0.98 -0.14 -15.96
C ARG A 133 1.09 -0.72 -17.37
N ASP A 134 2.18 -1.41 -17.68
CA ASP A 134 2.39 -2.04 -18.98
C ASP A 134 1.50 -3.27 -19.21
N ALA A 135 0.78 -3.73 -18.18
CA ALA A 135 -0.27 -4.74 -18.34
C ALA A 135 -1.49 -4.22 -19.10
N LEU A 136 -1.75 -2.90 -19.01
CA LEU A 136 -2.86 -2.22 -19.71
C LEU A 136 -2.38 -0.87 -20.25
N PRO A 137 -1.62 -0.86 -21.36
CA PRO A 137 -1.05 0.38 -21.91
C PRO A 137 -2.13 1.40 -22.31
N GLY A 138 -1.90 2.67 -21.99
CA GLY A 138 -2.85 3.75 -22.25
C GLY A 138 -4.07 3.76 -21.34
N ALA A 139 -4.02 3.04 -20.23
CA ALA A 139 -5.09 3.04 -19.23
C ALA A 139 -5.10 4.30 -18.39
N SER A 140 -6.27 4.69 -17.89
CA SER A 140 -6.40 5.58 -16.74
C SER A 140 -5.93 4.87 -15.47
N GLU A 141 -5.20 5.59 -14.63
CA GLU A 141 -4.58 5.06 -13.41
C GLU A 141 -5.14 5.77 -12.17
N SER A 142 -5.46 5.01 -11.14
CA SER A 142 -5.84 5.52 -9.83
C SER A 142 -5.10 4.76 -8.74
N PHE A 143 -4.58 5.47 -7.74
CA PHE A 143 -3.87 4.87 -6.61
C PHE A 143 -4.40 5.42 -5.28
N ALA A 144 -4.58 4.55 -4.29
CA ALA A 144 -4.97 4.92 -2.94
C ALA A 144 -4.07 4.26 -1.91
N TYR A 145 -3.43 5.04 -1.05
CA TYR A 145 -2.63 4.49 0.05
C TYR A 145 -3.49 3.66 1.00
N ASN A 146 -3.03 2.47 1.28
CA ASN A 146 -3.57 1.53 2.25
C ASN A 146 -2.64 1.35 3.46
N PHE A 147 -1.34 1.47 3.20
CA PHE A 147 -0.29 1.40 4.19
C PHE A 147 0.80 2.43 3.86
N ASN A 148 0.93 3.44 4.72
CA ASN A 148 1.97 4.46 4.60
C ASN A 148 2.54 4.73 6.00
N THR A 149 3.81 4.38 6.22
CA THR A 149 4.48 4.56 7.51
C THR A 149 5.98 4.71 7.33
N LEU A 150 6.58 5.57 8.14
CA LEU A 150 8.03 5.80 8.14
C LEU A 150 8.83 4.53 8.45
N PHE A 151 8.34 3.70 9.37
CA PHE A 151 9.09 2.53 9.79
C PHE A 151 8.21 1.60 10.63
N VAL A 152 8.19 0.32 10.28
CA VAL A 152 7.55 -0.75 11.07
C VAL A 152 8.66 -1.50 11.81
N PRO A 153 8.74 -1.38 13.16
CA PRO A 153 9.88 -1.89 13.93
C PRO A 153 9.88 -3.41 14.16
N LEU A 154 8.74 -4.05 13.94
CA LEU A 154 8.56 -5.48 14.18
C LEU A 154 7.97 -6.17 12.96
N PRO A 155 8.24 -7.48 12.78
CA PRO A 155 9.12 -8.35 13.58
C PRO A 155 10.61 -8.03 13.39
N MET A 156 11.49 -8.94 13.83
CA MET A 156 12.93 -8.79 13.60
C MET A 156 13.40 -9.80 12.54
N PRO A 157 14.07 -9.34 11.45
CA PRO A 157 14.41 -7.95 11.13
C PRO A 157 13.16 -7.09 10.91
N PRO A 158 13.24 -5.75 11.11
CA PRO A 158 12.09 -4.86 10.95
C PRO A 158 11.60 -4.82 9.49
N ILE A 159 10.29 -4.65 9.29
CA ILE A 159 9.73 -4.48 7.93
C ILE A 159 10.26 -3.18 7.30
N GLY A 160 10.54 -2.16 8.12
CA GLY A 160 11.08 -0.89 7.65
C GLY A 160 10.01 0.07 7.15
N HIS A 161 10.41 0.96 6.25
CA HIS A 161 9.53 1.91 5.59
C HIS A 161 8.55 1.19 4.65
N VAL A 162 7.28 1.64 4.66
CA VAL A 162 6.25 1.08 3.76
C VAL A 162 5.43 2.21 3.14
N GLU A 163 5.31 2.20 1.83
CA GLU A 163 4.35 2.95 1.04
C GLU A 163 3.66 2.00 0.06
N SER A 164 2.44 1.59 0.39
CA SER A 164 1.69 0.56 -0.33
C SER A 164 0.22 0.93 -0.46
N GLY A 165 -0.44 0.41 -1.49
CA GLY A 165 -1.83 0.75 -1.71
C GLY A 165 -2.61 -0.15 -2.65
N LEU A 166 -3.78 0.38 -2.99
CA LEU A 166 -4.67 -0.13 -4.01
C LEU A 166 -4.38 0.59 -5.32
N TYR A 167 -4.26 -0.15 -6.41
CA TYR A 167 -4.01 0.39 -7.74
C TYR A 167 -5.07 -0.10 -8.71
N THR A 168 -5.67 0.81 -9.45
CA THR A 168 -6.69 0.51 -10.46
C THR A 168 -6.25 1.05 -11.79
N LEU A 169 -6.30 0.19 -12.81
CA LEU A 169 -6.09 0.54 -14.21
C LEU A 169 -7.38 0.32 -14.98
N SER A 170 -7.70 1.19 -15.93
CA SER A 170 -8.93 1.12 -16.70
C SER A 170 -8.73 1.61 -18.13
N THR A 171 -9.29 0.90 -19.11
CA THR A 171 -9.40 1.39 -20.51
C THR A 171 -10.33 2.58 -20.67
N ALA A 172 -11.18 2.86 -19.67
CA ALA A 172 -12.11 3.98 -19.64
C ALA A 172 -11.72 5.00 -18.57
N VAL A 173 -12.04 6.28 -18.80
CA VAL A 173 -11.82 7.35 -17.83
C VAL A 173 -12.94 7.32 -16.78
N PRO A 174 -12.62 7.18 -15.49
CA PRO A 174 -13.62 7.34 -14.45
C PRO A 174 -14.03 8.82 -14.31
N ALA A 175 -15.32 9.09 -14.13
CA ALA A 175 -15.80 10.44 -13.84
C ALA A 175 -15.36 10.92 -12.44
N SER A 176 -15.16 9.97 -11.52
CA SER A 176 -14.59 10.23 -10.20
C SER A 176 -13.91 9.00 -9.65
N ALA A 177 -12.88 9.23 -8.84
CA ALA A 177 -12.25 8.21 -8.00
C ALA A 177 -12.12 8.76 -6.59
N THR A 178 -12.44 7.93 -5.58
CA THR A 178 -12.50 8.35 -4.18
C THR A 178 -11.91 7.26 -3.30
N ARG A 179 -11.05 7.68 -2.37
CA ARG A 179 -10.60 6.86 -1.25
C ARG A 179 -11.57 7.06 -0.08
N ILE A 180 -12.12 5.98 0.48
CA ILE A 180 -12.97 6.01 1.66
C ILE A 180 -12.27 5.21 2.76
N SER A 181 -11.92 5.86 3.87
CA SER A 181 -11.23 5.24 4.99
C SER A 181 -12.09 4.19 5.67
N LEU A 182 -11.50 3.05 6.00
CA LEU A 182 -12.10 2.04 6.87
C LEU A 182 -11.66 2.26 8.32
N PRO A 183 -12.44 1.77 9.30
CA PRO A 183 -12.06 1.87 10.71
C PRO A 183 -10.68 1.24 10.97
N VAL A 184 -9.86 1.91 11.77
CA VAL A 184 -8.56 1.39 12.20
C VAL A 184 -8.76 0.68 13.55
N PRO A 185 -8.52 -0.65 13.64
CA PRO A 185 -8.82 -1.43 14.86
C PRO A 185 -7.79 -1.24 15.98
N PHE A 186 -6.79 -0.39 15.77
CA PHE A 186 -5.68 -0.18 16.71
C PHE A 186 -5.74 1.21 17.36
N SER A 187 -5.45 1.26 18.66
CA SER A 187 -5.24 2.53 19.38
C SER A 187 -3.79 3.00 19.27
N TRP A 188 -3.56 4.27 19.58
CA TRP A 188 -2.21 4.79 19.78
C TRP A 188 -1.51 4.08 20.96
N PRO A 189 -0.21 3.74 20.89
CA PRO A 189 0.72 4.07 19.80
C PRO A 189 0.75 3.02 18.66
N ILE A 190 0.09 1.88 18.77
CA ILE A 190 0.18 0.76 17.83
C ILE A 190 -0.29 1.17 16.43
N ARG A 191 -1.34 1.98 16.35
CA ARG A 191 -1.92 2.42 15.07
C ARG A 191 -0.94 3.19 14.18
N MET A 192 0.13 3.80 14.75
CA MET A 192 1.14 4.53 13.97
C MET A 192 1.90 3.63 12.98
N PHE A 193 1.98 2.34 13.28
CA PHE A 193 2.73 1.34 12.52
C PHE A 193 1.84 0.41 11.70
N ASN A 194 0.54 0.68 11.65
CA ASN A 194 -0.43 -0.22 11.04
C ASN A 194 -1.14 0.41 9.84
N LEU A 195 -1.74 -0.48 9.03
CA LEU A 195 -2.51 -0.13 7.85
C LEU A 195 -3.65 0.84 8.18
N LYS A 196 -3.89 1.76 7.25
CA LYS A 196 -5.07 2.62 7.20
C LYS A 196 -5.90 2.18 5.99
N ARG A 197 -6.56 1.02 6.14
CA ARG A 197 -7.32 0.38 5.07
C ARG A 197 -8.40 1.30 4.50
N CYS A 198 -8.72 1.10 3.23
CA CYS A 198 -9.71 1.92 2.53
C CYS A 198 -10.45 1.12 1.47
N LEU A 199 -11.55 1.70 1.01
CA LEU A 199 -12.15 1.40 -0.28
C LEU A 199 -11.65 2.43 -1.30
N MET A 200 -11.25 1.99 -2.48
CA MET A 200 -11.07 2.88 -3.62
C MET A 200 -12.27 2.69 -4.57
N VAL A 201 -13.10 3.71 -4.66
CA VAL A 201 -14.35 3.70 -5.41
C VAL A 201 -14.18 4.53 -6.67
N SER A 202 -14.26 3.88 -7.84
CA SER A 202 -14.19 4.52 -9.15
C SER A 202 -15.55 4.43 -9.85
N ARG A 203 -16.03 5.55 -10.42
CA ARG A 203 -17.34 5.65 -11.07
C ARG A 203 -17.15 5.91 -12.56
N PHE A 204 -17.69 5.04 -13.37
CA PHE A 204 -17.58 5.09 -14.83
C PHE A 204 -18.95 5.33 -15.45
N PRO A 205 -19.17 6.46 -16.13
CA PRO A 205 -20.41 6.69 -16.87
C PRO A 205 -20.58 5.64 -17.97
N LEU A 206 -21.81 5.16 -18.16
CA LEU A 206 -22.15 4.26 -19.24
C LEU A 206 -22.79 5.06 -20.38
N ARG A 207 -22.28 4.88 -21.60
CA ARG A 207 -22.75 5.59 -22.79
C ARG A 207 -24.26 5.51 -22.96
N ASN A 208 -24.89 6.66 -23.17
CA ASN A 208 -26.31 6.81 -23.50
C ASN A 208 -27.31 6.14 -22.52
N SER A 209 -26.92 5.92 -21.27
CA SER A 209 -27.79 5.19 -20.33
C SER A 209 -28.23 5.98 -19.10
N GLY A 210 -27.57 7.12 -18.81
CA GLY A 210 -27.74 7.83 -17.55
C GLY A 210 -27.33 7.00 -16.30
N ARG A 211 -26.70 5.83 -16.51
CA ARG A 211 -26.20 4.91 -15.46
C ARG A 211 -24.68 4.98 -15.36
N GLU A 212 -24.15 4.43 -14.31
CA GLU A 212 -22.72 4.27 -14.08
C GLU A 212 -22.38 2.86 -13.60
N LEU A 213 -21.16 2.42 -13.93
CA LEU A 213 -20.50 1.30 -13.27
C LEU A 213 -19.77 1.83 -12.05
N VAL A 214 -20.01 1.26 -10.89
CA VAL A 214 -19.26 1.55 -9.67
C VAL A 214 -18.28 0.39 -9.43
N LEU A 215 -17.01 0.67 -9.55
CA LEU A 215 -15.93 -0.28 -9.29
C LEU A 215 -15.33 0.00 -7.91
N ILE A 216 -15.23 -1.03 -7.08
CA ILE A 216 -14.66 -0.92 -5.73
C ILE A 216 -13.45 -1.84 -5.66
N ASN A 217 -12.26 -1.24 -5.47
CA ASN A 217 -11.05 -1.96 -5.12
C ASN A 217 -10.86 -1.89 -3.60
N LEU A 218 -10.64 -3.02 -2.96
CA LEU A 218 -10.44 -3.12 -1.51
C LEU A 218 -9.51 -4.28 -1.18
N HIS A 219 -8.87 -4.18 -0.01
CA HIS A 219 -8.07 -5.24 0.58
C HIS A 219 -8.30 -5.25 2.11
N LEU A 220 -8.87 -6.34 2.65
CA LEU A 220 -9.23 -6.52 4.06
C LEU A 220 -8.15 -7.28 4.83
#